data_a8304005348f16e85c7bcfcc1d3dbdab
#
_entry.id   a8304005348f16e85c7bcfcc1d3dbdab
#
_cell.length_a   1.000
_cell.length_b   1.000
_cell.length_c   1.000
_cell.angle_alpha   90.00
_cell.angle_beta   90.00
_cell.angle_gamma   90.00
#
_symmetry.space_group_name_H-M   'P 1'
#
loop_
_entity.id
_entity.type
_entity.pdbx_description
1 polymer ?
#
loop_
_entity_poly.entity_id
_entity_poly.type
_entity_poly.pdbx_seq_one_letter_code
_entity_poly.pdbx_strand_id
1 'polypeptide(L)'
;MISFFTIPKAFSGHDGVIQRNAIRSWTRLRPECQVLVLGDESGTRETAAELGAESIPDIEVNDLGTPLLSSAFDVAKKHAHHRLLCYVNADIILLSDFMDAARIVSAAKSRFLMIGQRCNLDVAENLVMDGENWEVELEDRARRDGELYGPHGIDYFLFTADSLDALPPFAVGRPAWDNWMIYRARRQRIPVVDATATTLVIHQNHGYGHIKSGTGIAWEGLEADRNRVLLGAGEFLFTLRDATHRLTPDGLARAWRAGDLKRRVEAGIILAPPVVLRSMRAVRSVARRLLRRRR
;
A
#
# COMPACT_ATOMS: atom_id res chain seq x y z
N MET A 1 -9.61 7.12 14.83
CA MET A 1 -8.16 7.38 14.96
C MET A 1 -7.40 6.23 14.35
N ILE A 2 -6.21 6.47 13.84
CA ILE A 2 -5.40 5.55 13.04
C ILE A 2 -4.03 5.39 13.69
N SER A 3 -3.47 4.18 13.70
CA SER A 3 -2.06 3.92 13.95
C SER A 3 -1.36 3.74 12.60
N PHE A 4 -0.61 4.77 12.18
CA PHE A 4 0.25 4.71 11.01
C PHE A 4 1.53 3.97 11.37
N PHE A 5 2.09 3.23 10.40
CA PHE A 5 3.40 2.63 10.56
C PHE A 5 4.17 2.58 9.24
N THR A 6 5.47 2.70 9.33
CA THR A 6 6.36 2.74 8.18
C THR A 6 7.72 2.14 8.51
N ILE A 7 8.46 1.73 7.47
CA ILE A 7 9.86 1.32 7.53
C ILE A 7 10.66 2.35 6.73
N PRO A 8 11.36 3.28 7.38
CA PRO A 8 12.14 4.30 6.67
C PRO A 8 13.46 3.72 6.16
N LYS A 9 14.13 4.48 5.32
CA LYS A 9 15.56 4.40 5.05
C LYS A 9 16.31 5.29 6.07
N ALA A 10 17.64 5.27 6.05
CA ALA A 10 18.45 6.21 6.83
C ALA A 10 18.05 7.67 6.56
N PHE A 11 17.93 8.47 7.62
CA PHE A 11 17.50 9.88 7.55
C PHE A 11 18.65 10.81 7.14
N SER A 12 19.18 10.60 5.95
CA SER A 12 20.28 11.37 5.39
C SER A 12 19.98 11.90 3.99
N GLY A 13 20.58 13.03 3.61
CA GLY A 13 20.43 13.61 2.29
C GLY A 13 18.97 13.84 1.92
N HIS A 14 18.62 13.61 0.66
CA HIS A 14 17.26 13.79 0.13
C HIS A 14 16.26 12.79 0.73
N ASP A 15 16.64 11.53 0.96
CA ASP A 15 15.78 10.55 1.64
C ASP A 15 15.39 11.06 3.04
N GLY A 16 16.31 11.71 3.77
CA GLY A 16 16.01 12.31 5.07
C GLY A 16 14.98 13.46 4.98
N VAL A 17 15.04 14.28 3.95
CA VAL A 17 14.08 15.39 3.74
C VAL A 17 12.67 14.85 3.47
N ILE A 18 12.52 13.97 2.48
CA ILE A 18 11.19 13.48 2.08
C ILE A 18 10.53 12.65 3.18
N GLN A 19 11.31 11.87 3.93
CA GLN A 19 10.80 11.07 5.05
C GLN A 19 10.36 11.96 6.23
N ARG A 20 11.08 13.05 6.53
CA ARG A 20 10.66 14.03 7.52
C ARG A 20 9.37 14.73 7.12
N ASN A 21 9.24 15.14 5.86
CA ASN A 21 8.01 15.74 5.34
C ASN A 21 6.82 14.77 5.48
N ALA A 22 7.00 13.51 5.09
CA ALA A 22 5.97 12.48 5.18
C ALA A 22 5.50 12.28 6.63
N ILE A 23 6.41 11.95 7.54
CA ILE A 23 6.10 11.68 8.95
C ILE A 23 5.47 12.93 9.61
N ARG A 24 6.00 14.13 9.32
CA ARG A 24 5.44 15.38 9.83
C ARG A 24 4.00 15.57 9.36
N SER A 25 3.66 15.24 8.12
CA SER A 25 2.28 15.35 7.64
C SER A 25 1.35 14.42 8.43
N TRP A 26 1.76 13.19 8.75
CA TRP A 26 0.91 12.24 9.49
C TRP A 26 0.70 12.65 10.94
N THR A 27 1.71 13.19 11.61
CA THR A 27 1.59 13.68 13.00
C THR A 27 0.71 14.93 13.12
N ARG A 28 0.45 15.62 11.99
CA ARG A 28 -0.44 16.79 11.94
C ARG A 28 -1.89 16.44 11.64
N LEU A 29 -2.19 15.22 11.20
CA LEU A 29 -3.57 14.80 10.93
C LEU A 29 -4.46 14.89 12.17
N ARG A 30 -5.72 15.26 11.98
CA ARG A 30 -6.70 15.37 13.07
C ARG A 30 -7.94 14.52 12.78
N PRO A 31 -8.53 13.83 13.80
CA PRO A 31 -8.04 13.74 15.19
C PRO A 31 -6.66 13.08 15.26
N GLU A 32 -5.90 13.39 16.31
CA GLU A 32 -4.53 12.95 16.50
C GLU A 32 -4.34 11.44 16.28
N CYS A 33 -3.31 11.08 15.55
CA CYS A 33 -2.98 9.73 15.15
C CYS A 33 -1.69 9.25 15.84
N GLN A 34 -1.59 7.94 16.06
CA GLN A 34 -0.33 7.32 16.44
C GLN A 34 0.53 7.12 15.18
N VAL A 35 1.83 7.39 15.27
CA VAL A 35 2.78 7.14 14.19
C VAL A 35 3.93 6.27 14.71
N LEU A 36 4.11 5.08 14.14
CA LEU A 36 5.14 4.12 14.48
C LEU A 36 6.20 4.10 13.37
N VAL A 37 7.44 4.38 13.71
CA VAL A 37 8.59 4.34 12.80
C VAL A 37 9.41 3.11 13.15
N LEU A 38 9.43 2.11 12.26
CA LEU A 38 9.94 0.77 12.53
C LEU A 38 11.33 0.58 11.95
N GLY A 39 12.21 -0.07 12.73
CA GLY A 39 13.60 -0.33 12.36
C GLY A 39 14.56 0.66 13.01
N ASP A 40 15.86 0.39 12.85
CA ASP A 40 16.96 1.11 13.52
C ASP A 40 17.90 1.81 12.53
N GLU A 41 17.41 2.10 11.32
CA GLU A 41 18.16 2.86 10.34
C GLU A 41 18.67 4.20 10.94
N SER A 42 19.85 4.64 10.46
CA SER A 42 20.51 5.82 11.01
C SER A 42 19.59 7.05 11.04
N GLY A 43 19.44 7.69 12.19
CA GLY A 43 18.62 8.88 12.42
C GLY A 43 17.14 8.58 12.69
N THR A 44 16.70 7.31 12.72
CA THR A 44 15.29 6.94 12.93
C THR A 44 14.78 7.38 14.30
N ARG A 45 15.52 7.06 15.37
CA ARG A 45 15.11 7.37 16.75
C ARG A 45 15.01 8.88 17.00
N GLU A 46 16.03 9.60 16.57
CA GLU A 46 16.13 11.05 16.74
C GLU A 46 15.02 11.77 15.98
N THR A 47 14.79 11.35 14.71
CA THR A 47 13.76 11.96 13.88
C THR A 47 12.35 11.62 14.37
N ALA A 48 12.12 10.38 14.81
CA ALA A 48 10.82 10.02 15.40
C ALA A 48 10.51 10.89 16.62
N ALA A 49 11.47 11.04 17.55
CA ALA A 49 11.32 11.89 18.74
C ALA A 49 11.08 13.37 18.37
N GLU A 50 11.84 13.91 17.40
CA GLU A 50 11.67 15.29 16.90
C GLU A 50 10.26 15.53 16.35
N LEU A 51 9.70 14.56 15.65
CA LEU A 51 8.40 14.69 14.97
C LEU A 51 7.20 14.20 15.80
N GLY A 52 7.40 13.78 17.05
CA GLY A 52 6.33 13.27 17.91
C GLY A 52 5.81 11.88 17.49
N ALA A 53 6.66 11.08 16.85
CA ALA A 53 6.39 9.70 16.48
C ALA A 53 7.10 8.71 17.44
N GLU A 54 6.63 7.46 17.46
CA GLU A 54 7.25 6.39 18.24
C GLU A 54 8.26 5.61 17.39
N SER A 55 9.50 5.46 17.87
CA SER A 55 10.51 4.60 17.23
C SER A 55 10.47 3.21 17.84
N ILE A 56 10.35 2.18 17.01
CA ILE A 56 10.40 0.77 17.41
C ILE A 56 11.49 0.08 16.58
N PRO A 57 12.69 -0.14 17.16
CA PRO A 57 13.86 -0.61 16.43
C PRO A 57 13.77 -2.10 16.05
N ASP A 58 13.10 -2.91 16.88
CA ASP A 58 13.16 -4.37 16.79
C ASP A 58 12.18 -4.90 15.74
N ILE A 59 12.64 -5.03 14.49
CA ILE A 59 11.97 -5.74 13.41
C ILE A 59 12.92 -6.77 12.80
N GLU A 60 12.36 -7.92 12.36
CA GLU A 60 13.14 -8.95 11.71
C GLU A 60 13.65 -8.50 10.35
N VAL A 61 14.88 -8.90 10.04
CA VAL A 61 15.51 -8.71 8.74
C VAL A 61 15.84 -10.06 8.11
N ASN A 62 15.99 -10.11 6.80
CA ASN A 62 16.44 -11.30 6.11
C ASN A 62 17.99 -11.47 6.21
N ASP A 63 18.52 -12.50 5.56
CA ASP A 63 19.95 -12.81 5.48
C ASP A 63 20.82 -11.75 4.78
N LEU A 64 20.17 -10.78 4.11
CA LEU A 64 20.83 -9.64 3.46
C LEU A 64 20.65 -8.33 4.24
N GLY A 65 20.04 -8.37 5.44
CA GLY A 65 19.78 -7.20 6.27
C GLY A 65 18.56 -6.37 5.88
N THR A 66 17.73 -6.83 4.92
CA THR A 66 16.52 -6.11 4.51
C THR A 66 15.35 -6.43 5.44
N PRO A 67 14.64 -5.42 5.99
CA PRO A 67 13.47 -5.62 6.84
C PRO A 67 12.37 -6.45 6.19
N LEU A 68 11.71 -7.29 7.00
CA LEU A 68 10.61 -8.15 6.59
C LEU A 68 9.26 -7.52 6.93
N LEU A 69 8.39 -7.41 5.93
CA LEU A 69 7.04 -6.86 6.10
C LEU A 69 6.18 -7.69 7.06
N SER A 70 6.35 -9.02 7.12
CA SER A 70 5.67 -9.86 8.12
C SER A 70 5.93 -9.36 9.54
N SER A 71 7.19 -9.17 9.90
CA SER A 71 7.58 -8.65 11.21
C SER A 71 7.07 -7.24 11.45
N ALA A 72 7.21 -6.34 10.47
CA ALA A 72 6.72 -4.97 10.58
C ALA A 72 5.21 -4.89 10.86
N PHE A 73 4.40 -5.70 10.16
CA PHE A 73 2.96 -5.75 10.40
C PHE A 73 2.60 -6.35 11.76
N ASP A 74 3.31 -7.38 12.21
CA ASP A 74 3.08 -8.01 13.52
C ASP A 74 3.48 -7.06 14.67
N VAL A 75 4.63 -6.38 14.54
CA VAL A 75 5.07 -5.35 15.48
C VAL A 75 4.08 -4.19 15.53
N ALA A 76 3.66 -3.68 14.36
CA ALA A 76 2.66 -2.62 14.29
C ALA A 76 1.34 -3.01 14.97
N LYS A 77 0.83 -4.22 14.70
CA LYS A 77 -0.39 -4.73 15.38
C LYS A 77 -0.24 -4.83 16.89
N LYS A 78 0.94 -5.21 17.38
CA LYS A 78 1.23 -5.34 18.82
C LYS A 78 1.28 -3.98 19.52
N HIS A 79 1.78 -2.95 18.86
CA HIS A 79 2.00 -1.61 19.41
C HIS A 79 0.89 -0.61 19.06
N ALA A 80 -0.03 -0.97 18.16
CA ALA A 80 -1.10 -0.08 17.74
C ALA A 80 -2.08 0.24 18.87
N HIS A 81 -2.34 1.52 19.09
CA HIS A 81 -3.36 2.00 20.03
C HIS A 81 -4.77 2.00 19.41
N HIS A 82 -4.86 1.90 18.08
CA HIS A 82 -6.10 2.04 17.35
C HIS A 82 -6.45 0.81 16.54
N ARG A 83 -7.74 0.59 16.34
CA ARG A 83 -8.26 -0.51 15.52
C ARG A 83 -7.91 -0.36 14.04
N LEU A 84 -7.78 0.87 13.55
CA LEU A 84 -7.36 1.16 12.19
C LEU A 84 -5.84 1.28 12.14
N LEU A 85 -5.22 0.45 11.29
CA LEU A 85 -3.80 0.48 11.00
C LEU A 85 -3.58 0.93 9.56
N CYS A 86 -2.56 1.73 9.33
CA CYS A 86 -2.15 2.14 8.00
C CYS A 86 -0.65 1.95 7.81
N TYR A 87 -0.27 0.95 6.98
CA TYR A 87 1.07 0.97 6.40
C TYR A 87 1.14 2.06 5.36
N VAL A 88 2.18 2.86 5.40
CA VAL A 88 2.42 3.92 4.41
C VAL A 88 3.92 4.05 4.16
N ASN A 89 4.32 4.17 2.89
CA ASN A 89 5.72 4.39 2.54
C ASN A 89 6.23 5.72 3.11
N ALA A 90 7.49 5.74 3.56
CA ALA A 90 8.06 6.89 4.28
C ALA A 90 8.29 8.15 3.41
N ASP A 91 7.93 8.12 2.12
CA ASP A 91 8.00 9.22 1.16
C ASP A 91 6.62 9.81 0.79
N ILE A 92 5.57 9.34 1.45
CA ILE A 92 4.17 9.70 1.15
C ILE A 92 3.66 10.78 2.11
N ILE A 93 3.25 11.92 1.58
CA ILE A 93 2.52 12.95 2.33
C ILE A 93 1.03 12.63 2.28
N LEU A 94 0.37 12.70 3.42
CA LEU A 94 -1.08 12.59 3.56
C LEU A 94 -1.67 13.93 4.03
N LEU A 95 -2.86 14.25 3.54
CA LEU A 95 -3.61 15.46 3.87
C LEU A 95 -4.87 15.11 4.67
N SER A 96 -5.60 16.12 5.12
CA SER A 96 -6.81 15.96 5.93
C SER A 96 -7.92 15.15 5.24
N ASP A 97 -7.99 15.19 3.90
CA ASP A 97 -8.93 14.39 3.09
C ASP A 97 -8.78 12.87 3.31
N PHE A 98 -7.58 12.42 3.65
CA PHE A 98 -7.32 11.03 4.01
C PHE A 98 -8.08 10.61 5.27
N MET A 99 -8.18 11.49 6.28
CA MET A 99 -8.92 11.21 7.51
C MET A 99 -10.43 11.16 7.27
N ASP A 100 -10.94 12.01 6.40
CA ASP A 100 -12.34 12.00 5.98
C ASP A 100 -12.69 10.71 5.22
N ALA A 101 -11.84 10.29 4.30
CA ALA A 101 -11.98 9.02 3.60
C ALA A 101 -11.99 7.83 4.56
N ALA A 102 -11.04 7.79 5.49
CA ALA A 102 -10.95 6.74 6.51
C ALA A 102 -12.22 6.69 7.40
N ARG A 103 -12.75 7.86 7.79
CA ARG A 103 -13.98 7.98 8.57
C ARG A 103 -15.19 7.41 7.81
N ILE A 104 -15.37 7.80 6.55
CA ILE A 104 -16.50 7.33 5.72
C ILE A 104 -16.41 5.82 5.51
N VAL A 105 -15.23 5.30 5.15
CA VAL A 105 -15.05 3.88 4.88
C VAL A 105 -15.25 3.04 6.14
N SER A 106 -14.69 3.47 7.29
CA SER A 106 -14.81 2.73 8.55
C SER A 106 -16.23 2.75 9.14
N ALA A 107 -17.01 3.79 8.86
CA ALA A 107 -18.44 3.82 9.22
C ALA A 107 -19.28 2.87 8.35
N ALA A 108 -18.90 2.68 7.08
CA ALA A 108 -19.62 1.84 6.13
C ALA A 108 -19.22 0.35 6.16
N LYS A 109 -18.01 0.03 6.62
CA LYS A 109 -17.42 -1.32 6.61
C LYS A 109 -16.70 -1.63 7.90
N SER A 110 -17.07 -2.72 8.57
CA SER A 110 -16.41 -3.20 9.78
C SER A 110 -15.01 -3.78 9.50
N ARG A 111 -14.81 -4.38 8.32
CA ARG A 111 -13.54 -4.88 7.82
C ARG A 111 -13.34 -4.39 6.40
N PHE A 112 -12.14 -3.90 6.06
CA PHE A 112 -11.81 -3.39 4.73
C PHE A 112 -10.31 -3.27 4.54
N LEU A 113 -9.92 -3.09 3.28
CA LEU A 113 -8.62 -2.58 2.85
C LEU A 113 -8.89 -1.36 1.98
N MET A 114 -8.48 -0.16 2.43
CA MET A 114 -8.55 1.07 1.64
C MET A 114 -7.18 1.39 1.06
N ILE A 115 -7.13 1.64 -0.23
CA ILE A 115 -5.95 1.95 -1.04
C ILE A 115 -6.30 3.02 -2.06
N GLY A 116 -5.29 3.62 -2.70
CA GLY A 116 -5.50 4.59 -3.78
C GLY A 116 -4.22 4.82 -4.57
N GLN A 117 -4.33 5.50 -5.70
CA GLN A 117 -3.19 5.94 -6.49
C GLN A 117 -2.49 7.10 -5.81
N ARG A 118 -1.20 7.21 -6.07
CA ARG A 118 -0.38 8.33 -5.65
C ARG A 118 -0.30 9.39 -6.74
N CYS A 119 -0.12 10.63 -6.35
CA CYS A 119 0.28 11.75 -7.20
C CYS A 119 1.79 11.98 -7.01
N ASN A 120 2.57 11.80 -8.05
CA ASN A 120 4.00 12.10 -8.03
C ASN A 120 4.21 13.60 -8.07
N LEU A 121 5.05 14.12 -7.18
CA LEU A 121 5.38 15.54 -7.10
C LEU A 121 6.86 15.72 -6.76
N ASP A 122 7.53 16.66 -7.44
CA ASP A 122 8.91 17.02 -7.11
C ASP A 122 8.92 17.89 -5.85
N VAL A 123 9.49 17.34 -4.77
CA VAL A 123 9.67 18.03 -3.49
C VAL A 123 11.11 17.85 -3.05
N ALA A 124 11.92 18.89 -3.17
CA ALA A 124 13.35 18.84 -2.82
C ALA A 124 13.64 19.48 -1.44
N GLU A 125 12.73 20.27 -0.93
CA GLU A 125 12.85 21.06 0.29
C GLU A 125 12.12 20.45 1.49
N ASN A 126 12.54 20.86 2.70
CA ASN A 126 11.73 20.66 3.89
C ASN A 126 10.47 21.53 3.81
N LEU A 127 9.30 20.90 3.82
CA LEU A 127 8.03 21.62 3.78
C LEU A 127 7.75 22.30 5.13
N VAL A 128 7.34 23.58 5.06
CA VAL A 128 6.86 24.32 6.22
C VAL A 128 5.37 24.01 6.38
N MET A 129 5.03 23.26 7.43
CA MET A 129 3.64 22.83 7.68
C MET A 129 3.04 23.53 8.91
N ASP A 130 3.55 24.71 9.30
CA ASP A 130 3.17 25.40 10.55
C ASP A 130 2.01 26.37 10.37
N GLY A 131 1.63 26.70 9.11
CA GLY A 131 0.51 27.58 8.77
C GLY A 131 -0.81 26.81 8.57
N GLU A 132 -1.93 27.54 8.64
CA GLU A 132 -3.26 26.96 8.37
C GLU A 132 -3.46 26.59 6.88
N ASN A 133 -2.69 27.16 5.97
CA ASN A 133 -2.87 27.03 4.53
C ASN A 133 -1.93 26.03 3.86
N TRP A 134 -1.04 25.35 4.59
CA TRP A 134 -0.01 24.50 3.99
C TRP A 134 -0.60 23.35 3.15
N GLU A 135 -1.73 22.77 3.58
CA GLU A 135 -2.43 21.72 2.82
C GLU A 135 -2.95 22.28 1.49
N VAL A 136 -3.61 23.44 1.53
CA VAL A 136 -4.16 24.09 0.32
C VAL A 136 -3.06 24.44 -0.67
N GLU A 137 -1.94 25.02 -0.19
CA GLU A 137 -0.79 25.35 -1.03
C GLU A 137 -0.18 24.11 -1.67
N LEU A 138 -0.08 23.01 -0.92
CA LEU A 138 0.45 21.74 -1.42
C LEU A 138 -0.52 21.04 -2.39
N GLU A 139 -1.84 21.11 -2.12
CA GLU A 139 -2.86 20.65 -3.06
C GLU A 139 -2.79 21.41 -4.39
N ASP A 140 -2.70 22.73 -4.35
CA ASP A 140 -2.60 23.56 -5.56
C ASP A 140 -1.33 23.28 -6.34
N ARG A 141 -0.20 23.04 -5.64
CA ARG A 141 1.04 22.61 -6.26
C ARG A 141 0.88 21.23 -6.91
N ALA A 142 0.29 20.28 -6.22
CA ALA A 142 0.08 18.94 -6.75
C ALA A 142 -0.91 18.92 -7.94
N ARG A 143 -1.93 19.78 -7.95
CA ARG A 143 -2.84 19.93 -9.09
C ARG A 143 -2.17 20.54 -10.31
N ARG A 144 -1.23 21.47 -10.12
CA ARG A 144 -0.53 22.17 -11.19
C ARG A 144 0.64 21.34 -11.76
N ASP A 145 1.44 20.76 -10.89
CA ASP A 145 2.76 20.21 -11.22
C ASP A 145 2.82 18.68 -11.01
N GLY A 146 1.82 18.09 -10.36
CA GLY A 146 1.80 16.68 -10.02
C GLY A 146 1.29 15.78 -11.14
N GLU A 147 1.73 14.53 -11.14
CA GLU A 147 1.30 13.49 -12.08
C GLU A 147 0.66 12.32 -11.34
N LEU A 148 -0.62 12.03 -11.64
CA LEU A 148 -1.29 10.84 -11.10
C LEU A 148 -0.63 9.57 -11.66
N TYR A 149 -0.03 8.78 -10.78
CA TYR A 149 0.63 7.54 -11.17
C TYR A 149 -0.38 6.44 -11.53
N GLY A 150 0.07 5.44 -12.27
CA GLY A 150 -0.79 4.34 -12.71
C GLY A 150 -1.38 3.49 -11.57
N PRO A 151 -2.33 2.58 -11.86
CA PRO A 151 -3.05 1.79 -10.86
C PRO A 151 -2.18 0.75 -10.12
N HIS A 152 -0.89 0.73 -10.40
CA HIS A 152 0.12 -0.11 -9.75
C HIS A 152 0.86 0.63 -8.63
N GLY A 153 0.82 1.96 -8.59
CA GLY A 153 1.47 2.79 -7.57
C GLY A 153 0.58 2.90 -6.34
N ILE A 154 0.70 1.95 -5.45
CA ILE A 154 -0.04 1.87 -4.20
C ILE A 154 0.96 1.90 -3.07
N ASP A 155 0.97 3.01 -2.34
CA ASP A 155 2.00 3.28 -1.32
C ASP A 155 1.41 3.43 0.08
N TYR A 156 0.10 3.20 0.24
CA TYR A 156 -0.56 3.10 1.53
C TYR A 156 -1.62 1.99 1.54
N PHE A 157 -1.80 1.39 2.70
CA PHE A 157 -2.74 0.31 2.97
C PHE A 157 -3.39 0.56 4.32
N LEU A 158 -4.62 1.13 4.32
CA LEU A 158 -5.42 1.32 5.52
C LEU A 158 -6.36 0.13 5.71
N PHE A 159 -6.31 -0.51 6.88
CA PHE A 159 -7.09 -1.70 7.16
C PHE A 159 -7.48 -1.78 8.64
N THR A 160 -8.45 -2.63 8.98
CA THR A 160 -8.74 -2.94 10.38
C THR A 160 -7.82 -4.06 10.88
N ALA A 161 -7.39 -4.01 12.13
CA ALA A 161 -6.42 -4.96 12.71
C ALA A 161 -6.79 -6.43 12.48
N ASP A 162 -8.09 -6.74 12.39
CA ASP A 162 -8.67 -8.06 12.16
C ASP A 162 -8.94 -8.39 10.68
N SER A 163 -8.53 -7.53 9.75
CA SER A 163 -8.84 -7.72 8.33
C SER A 163 -7.89 -8.66 7.62
N LEU A 164 -6.61 -8.59 7.94
CA LEU A 164 -5.59 -9.32 7.19
C LEU A 164 -4.92 -10.37 8.08
N ASP A 165 -4.77 -11.58 7.53
CA ASP A 165 -3.93 -12.61 8.13
C ASP A 165 -2.46 -12.19 8.14
N ALA A 166 -1.60 -13.02 8.76
CA ALA A 166 -0.16 -12.83 8.72
C ALA A 166 0.37 -12.72 7.27
N LEU A 167 1.25 -11.76 7.05
CA LEU A 167 1.93 -11.59 5.77
C LEU A 167 3.04 -12.63 5.62
N PRO A 168 3.33 -13.08 4.38
CA PRO A 168 4.60 -13.76 4.11
C PRO A 168 5.80 -12.83 4.38
N PRO A 169 6.99 -13.38 4.60
CA PRO A 169 8.19 -12.61 4.91
C PRO A 169 8.75 -11.89 3.66
N PHE A 170 7.97 -11.01 3.08
CA PHE A 170 8.38 -10.17 1.97
C PHE A 170 9.46 -9.18 2.41
N ALA A 171 10.53 -9.07 1.63
CA ALA A 171 11.51 -8.01 1.80
C ALA A 171 10.93 -6.65 1.38
N VAL A 172 11.05 -5.63 2.25
CA VAL A 172 10.59 -4.26 1.97
C VAL A 172 11.34 -3.66 0.78
N GLY A 173 10.69 -2.77 0.02
CA GLY A 173 11.30 -2.11 -1.15
C GLY A 173 11.56 -3.05 -2.33
N ARG A 174 10.99 -4.25 -2.33
CA ARG A 174 11.00 -5.19 -3.46
C ARG A 174 9.58 -5.41 -3.97
N PRO A 175 9.39 -5.83 -5.25
CA PRO A 175 8.07 -5.93 -5.86
C PRO A 175 7.21 -7.03 -5.24
N ALA A 176 5.93 -7.02 -5.58
CA ALA A 176 4.94 -8.07 -5.44
C ALA A 176 4.13 -8.08 -4.14
N TRP A 177 4.61 -7.53 -3.03
CA TRP A 177 3.90 -7.58 -1.76
C TRP A 177 2.63 -6.71 -1.74
N ASP A 178 2.66 -5.56 -2.38
CA ASP A 178 1.54 -4.64 -2.59
C ASP A 178 0.40 -5.32 -3.36
N ASN A 179 0.73 -5.98 -4.46
CA ASN A 179 -0.21 -6.79 -5.24
C ASN A 179 -0.77 -7.96 -4.41
N TRP A 180 0.09 -8.61 -3.61
CA TRP A 180 -0.31 -9.69 -2.72
C TRP A 180 -1.33 -9.22 -1.67
N MET A 181 -1.15 -8.03 -1.11
CA MET A 181 -2.10 -7.45 -0.14
C MET A 181 -3.51 -7.36 -0.71
N ILE A 182 -3.64 -6.86 -1.94
CA ILE A 182 -4.93 -6.77 -2.64
C ILE A 182 -5.50 -8.16 -2.92
N TYR A 183 -4.68 -9.05 -3.48
CA TYR A 183 -5.07 -10.44 -3.71
C TYR A 183 -5.57 -11.10 -2.44
N ARG A 184 -4.84 -10.96 -1.34
CA ARG A 184 -5.19 -11.58 -0.06
C ARG A 184 -6.50 -11.07 0.49
N ALA A 185 -6.71 -9.75 0.50
CA ALA A 185 -7.96 -9.13 0.90
C ALA A 185 -9.14 -9.66 0.05
N ARG A 186 -8.97 -9.71 -1.27
CA ARG A 186 -9.96 -10.25 -2.21
C ARG A 186 -10.25 -11.73 -1.95
N ARG A 187 -9.23 -12.54 -1.69
CA ARG A 187 -9.34 -13.97 -1.37
C ARG A 187 -10.12 -14.20 -0.09
N GLN A 188 -9.93 -13.36 0.92
CA GLN A 188 -10.65 -13.37 2.19
C GLN A 188 -12.03 -12.71 2.14
N ARG A 189 -12.47 -12.23 0.96
CA ARG A 189 -13.72 -11.49 0.75
C ARG A 189 -13.80 -10.19 1.56
N ILE A 190 -12.65 -9.63 1.89
CA ILE A 190 -12.55 -8.31 2.52
C ILE A 190 -12.80 -7.26 1.44
N PRO A 191 -13.69 -6.28 1.65
CA PRO A 191 -13.87 -5.17 0.72
C PRO A 191 -12.55 -4.42 0.48
N VAL A 192 -12.14 -4.32 -0.78
CA VAL A 192 -11.04 -3.45 -1.22
C VAL A 192 -11.66 -2.17 -1.75
N VAL A 193 -11.29 -1.04 -1.16
CA VAL A 193 -11.85 0.29 -1.44
C VAL A 193 -10.79 1.14 -2.13
N ASP A 194 -11.10 1.59 -3.32
CA ASP A 194 -10.34 2.59 -4.08
C ASP A 194 -10.77 3.98 -3.63
N ALA A 195 -9.90 4.72 -2.95
CA ALA A 195 -10.15 6.07 -2.45
C ALA A 195 -9.53 7.17 -3.33
N THR A 196 -8.95 6.83 -4.47
CA THR A 196 -8.23 7.78 -5.36
C THR A 196 -9.02 9.05 -5.71
N ALA A 197 -10.35 8.93 -5.83
CA ALA A 197 -11.18 10.07 -6.23
C ALA A 197 -11.43 11.08 -5.09
N THR A 198 -11.08 10.74 -3.86
CA THR A 198 -11.39 11.54 -2.65
C THR A 198 -10.20 11.77 -1.75
N THR A 199 -9.03 11.25 -2.10
CA THR A 199 -7.80 11.44 -1.34
C THR A 199 -6.67 11.85 -2.27
N LEU A 200 -5.94 12.89 -1.91
CA LEU A 200 -4.69 13.28 -2.55
C LEU A 200 -3.52 12.72 -1.75
N VAL A 201 -2.92 11.66 -2.28
CA VAL A 201 -1.75 11.00 -1.68
C VAL A 201 -0.53 11.40 -2.49
N ILE A 202 0.38 12.15 -1.90
CA ILE A 202 1.51 12.76 -2.62
C ILE A 202 2.77 11.95 -2.36
N HIS A 203 3.31 11.36 -3.44
CA HIS A 203 4.62 10.74 -3.44
C HIS A 203 5.66 11.78 -3.84
N GLN A 204 6.61 12.01 -2.94
CA GLN A 204 7.72 12.92 -3.19
C GLN A 204 8.74 12.21 -4.08
N ASN A 205 8.92 12.72 -5.31
CA ASN A 205 9.83 12.12 -6.27
C ASN A 205 11.26 12.09 -5.73
N HIS A 206 11.87 10.92 -5.80
CA HIS A 206 13.28 10.75 -5.46
C HIS A 206 13.97 9.93 -6.54
N GLY A 207 15.24 10.29 -6.83
CA GLY A 207 16.06 9.51 -7.74
C GLY A 207 16.42 8.17 -7.08
N TYR A 208 16.38 7.09 -7.84
CA TYR A 208 17.01 5.82 -7.44
C TYR A 208 18.56 5.93 -7.49
N GLY A 209 19.10 7.12 -7.36
CA GLY A 209 20.52 7.45 -7.57
C GLY A 209 21.51 6.85 -6.55
N HIS A 210 21.02 6.32 -5.43
CA HIS A 210 21.85 5.52 -4.51
C HIS A 210 21.96 4.04 -4.94
N ILE A 211 21.15 3.62 -5.90
CA ILE A 211 21.27 2.32 -6.54
C ILE A 211 22.16 2.51 -7.77
N LYS A 212 23.42 2.06 -7.70
CA LYS A 212 24.45 2.20 -8.76
C LYS A 212 24.04 1.71 -10.16
N SER A 213 22.83 1.21 -10.34
CA SER A 213 22.31 0.64 -11.59
C SER A 213 20.85 1.00 -11.92
N GLY A 214 20.28 2.08 -11.36
CA GLY A 214 18.95 2.56 -11.72
C GLY A 214 17.79 1.69 -11.17
N THR A 215 16.58 1.86 -11.71
CA THR A 215 15.35 1.16 -11.29
C THR A 215 15.42 -0.38 -11.33
N GLY A 216 16.41 -0.95 -12.06
CA GLY A 216 16.57 -2.40 -12.23
C GLY A 216 16.77 -3.16 -10.94
N ILE A 217 17.54 -2.64 -9.97
CA ILE A 217 17.89 -3.39 -8.75
C ILE A 217 16.69 -3.64 -7.83
N ALA A 218 15.74 -2.71 -7.72
CA ALA A 218 14.55 -2.92 -6.90
C ALA A 218 13.68 -4.06 -7.45
N TRP A 219 13.65 -4.22 -8.78
CA TRP A 219 12.83 -5.19 -9.51
C TRP A 219 13.56 -6.48 -9.87
N GLU A 220 14.87 -6.52 -9.70
CA GLU A 220 15.74 -7.63 -10.09
C GLU A 220 16.55 -8.12 -8.89
N GLY A 221 17.15 -9.32 -9.02
CA GLY A 221 18.01 -9.91 -8.02
C GLY A 221 17.29 -10.80 -7.03
N LEU A 222 18.09 -11.39 -6.12
CA LEU A 222 17.69 -12.49 -5.26
C LEU A 222 16.46 -12.18 -4.39
N GLU A 223 16.36 -10.99 -3.80
CA GLU A 223 15.24 -10.61 -2.95
C GLU A 223 13.95 -10.38 -3.75
N ALA A 224 14.05 -9.76 -4.93
CA ALA A 224 12.92 -9.60 -5.83
C ALA A 224 12.39 -10.95 -6.30
N ASP A 225 13.27 -11.92 -6.57
CA ASP A 225 12.90 -13.28 -6.95
C ASP A 225 12.27 -14.03 -5.76
N ARG A 226 12.81 -13.87 -4.54
CA ARG A 226 12.21 -14.42 -3.31
C ARG A 226 10.80 -13.86 -3.11
N ASN A 227 10.58 -12.56 -3.26
CA ASN A 227 9.25 -11.96 -3.16
C ASN A 227 8.30 -12.51 -4.24
N ARG A 228 8.76 -12.70 -5.47
CA ARG A 228 7.94 -13.31 -6.53
C ARG A 228 7.56 -14.76 -6.21
N VAL A 229 8.46 -15.52 -5.61
CA VAL A 229 8.14 -16.88 -5.13
C VAL A 229 7.08 -16.85 -4.03
N LEU A 230 7.19 -15.92 -3.07
CA LEU A 230 6.20 -15.73 -1.99
C LEU A 230 4.84 -15.28 -2.53
N LEU A 231 4.81 -14.44 -3.57
CA LEU A 231 3.58 -14.06 -4.27
C LEU A 231 2.85 -15.27 -4.85
N GLY A 232 3.59 -16.27 -5.29
CA GLY A 232 3.09 -17.42 -6.02
C GLY A 232 3.24 -17.26 -7.54
N ALA A 233 2.73 -18.23 -8.32
CA ALA A 233 2.77 -18.16 -9.78
C ALA A 233 2.13 -16.85 -10.23
N GLY A 234 2.81 -16.00 -10.98
CA GLY A 234 2.50 -14.60 -11.39
C GLY A 234 1.05 -14.23 -11.77
N GLU A 235 0.12 -15.14 -11.50
CA GLU A 235 -1.33 -15.02 -11.65
C GLU A 235 -1.97 -14.12 -10.57
N PHE A 236 -1.23 -13.74 -9.53
CA PHE A 236 -1.76 -12.99 -8.37
C PHE A 236 -1.42 -11.50 -8.39
N LEU A 237 -1.04 -10.96 -9.53
CA LEU A 237 -0.80 -9.52 -9.71
C LEU A 237 -2.11 -8.73 -9.70
N PHE A 238 -2.64 -8.50 -8.52
CA PHE A 238 -3.80 -7.65 -8.30
C PHE A 238 -3.36 -6.19 -8.19
N THR A 239 -4.18 -5.30 -8.71
CA THR A 239 -3.95 -3.85 -8.71
C THR A 239 -5.17 -3.11 -8.20
N LEU A 240 -5.15 -1.80 -8.18
CA LEU A 240 -6.29 -0.96 -7.85
C LEU A 240 -7.54 -1.26 -8.72
N ARG A 241 -7.34 -1.78 -9.94
CA ARG A 241 -8.45 -2.23 -10.82
C ARG A 241 -9.26 -3.39 -10.23
N ASP A 242 -8.70 -4.10 -9.27
CA ASP A 242 -9.36 -5.21 -8.59
C ASP A 242 -10.12 -4.77 -7.32
N ALA A 243 -10.23 -3.46 -7.06
CA ALA A 243 -11.06 -2.92 -5.99
C ALA A 243 -12.53 -3.37 -6.14
N THR A 244 -13.18 -3.62 -5.01
CA THR A 244 -14.60 -4.02 -4.96
C THR A 244 -15.52 -2.83 -4.80
N HIS A 245 -15.00 -1.76 -4.20
CA HIS A 245 -15.71 -0.51 -3.94
C HIS A 245 -14.84 0.67 -4.35
N ARG A 246 -15.48 1.80 -4.55
CA ARG A 246 -14.85 3.10 -4.77
C ARG A 246 -15.44 4.08 -3.80
N LEU A 247 -14.59 4.90 -3.19
CA LEU A 247 -15.02 6.07 -2.46
C LEU A 247 -15.22 7.23 -3.44
N THR A 248 -16.37 7.85 -3.39
CA THR A 248 -16.74 9.02 -4.20
C THR A 248 -17.19 10.15 -3.27
N PRO A 249 -17.32 11.41 -3.75
CA PRO A 249 -17.88 12.49 -2.95
C PRO A 249 -19.27 12.17 -2.37
N ASP A 250 -20.05 11.33 -3.04
CA ASP A 250 -21.38 10.89 -2.60
C ASP A 250 -21.34 9.71 -1.61
N GLY A 251 -20.15 9.20 -1.29
CA GLY A 251 -19.94 8.07 -0.39
C GLY A 251 -19.44 6.81 -1.06
N LEU A 252 -19.60 5.66 -0.39
CA LEU A 252 -19.04 4.38 -0.83
C LEU A 252 -19.94 3.70 -1.87
N ALA A 253 -19.43 3.59 -3.10
CA ALA A 253 -20.10 2.92 -4.21
C ALA A 253 -19.41 1.59 -4.59
N ARG A 254 -20.10 0.70 -5.30
CA ARG A 254 -19.47 -0.48 -5.89
C ARG A 254 -18.56 -0.07 -7.05
N ALA A 255 -17.33 -0.59 -7.07
CA ALA A 255 -16.41 -0.37 -8.19
C ALA A 255 -16.85 -1.24 -9.38
N TRP A 256 -17.75 -0.71 -10.22
CA TRP A 256 -18.20 -1.38 -11.43
C TRP A 256 -17.91 -0.52 -12.66
N ARG A 257 -17.11 -1.06 -13.58
CA ARG A 257 -16.88 -0.47 -14.91
C ARG A 257 -17.12 -1.57 -15.95
N ALA A 258 -17.91 -1.27 -16.99
CA ALA A 258 -18.18 -2.24 -18.05
C ALA A 258 -16.91 -2.74 -18.75
N GLY A 259 -15.89 -1.88 -18.90
CA GLY A 259 -14.58 -2.24 -19.47
C GLY A 259 -13.77 -3.23 -18.66
N ASP A 260 -14.10 -3.46 -17.38
CA ASP A 260 -13.36 -4.35 -16.50
C ASP A 260 -13.91 -5.79 -16.46
N LEU A 261 -14.90 -6.12 -17.29
CA LEU A 261 -15.55 -7.43 -17.27
C LEU A 261 -14.56 -8.58 -17.47
N LYS A 262 -13.66 -8.45 -18.46
CA LYS A 262 -12.61 -9.45 -18.72
C LYS A 262 -11.73 -9.65 -17.48
N ARG A 263 -11.24 -8.56 -16.87
CA ARG A 263 -10.41 -8.60 -15.67
C ARG A 263 -11.15 -9.24 -14.49
N ARG A 264 -12.43 -8.95 -14.32
CA ARG A 264 -13.25 -9.55 -13.26
C ARG A 264 -13.44 -11.05 -13.42
N VAL A 265 -13.62 -11.51 -14.64
CA VAL A 265 -13.68 -12.95 -14.94
C VAL A 265 -12.34 -13.61 -14.63
N GLU A 266 -11.23 -13.02 -15.06
CA GLU A 266 -9.88 -13.51 -14.77
C GLU A 266 -9.61 -13.55 -13.26
N ALA A 267 -9.87 -12.45 -12.56
CA ALA A 267 -9.73 -12.38 -11.10
C ALA A 267 -10.66 -13.39 -10.39
N GLY A 268 -11.88 -13.54 -10.87
CA GLY A 268 -12.83 -14.53 -10.33
C GLY A 268 -12.33 -15.97 -10.45
N ILE A 269 -11.67 -16.32 -11.56
CA ILE A 269 -11.03 -17.63 -11.75
C ILE A 269 -9.88 -17.83 -10.75
N ILE A 270 -9.01 -16.83 -10.59
CA ILE A 270 -7.87 -16.88 -9.67
C ILE A 270 -8.35 -17.00 -8.21
N LEU A 271 -9.42 -16.28 -7.85
CA LEU A 271 -10.01 -16.28 -6.52
C LEU A 271 -10.89 -17.50 -6.23
N ALA A 272 -11.19 -18.33 -7.24
CA ALA A 272 -12.04 -19.49 -7.06
C ALA A 272 -11.43 -20.52 -6.10
N PRO A 273 -12.23 -21.19 -5.26
CA PRO A 273 -11.76 -22.28 -4.41
C PRO A 273 -11.09 -23.39 -5.23
N PRO A 274 -10.06 -24.08 -4.69
CA PRO A 274 -9.36 -25.16 -5.41
C PRO A 274 -10.29 -26.25 -5.94
N VAL A 275 -11.38 -26.51 -5.25
CA VAL A 275 -12.42 -27.50 -5.68
C VAL A 275 -13.07 -27.05 -6.99
N VAL A 276 -13.44 -25.77 -7.10
CA VAL A 276 -14.06 -25.21 -8.31
C VAL A 276 -13.07 -25.24 -9.48
N LEU A 277 -11.79 -24.91 -9.23
CA LEU A 277 -10.74 -24.98 -10.25
C LEU A 277 -10.52 -26.41 -10.75
N ARG A 278 -10.57 -27.43 -9.86
CA ARG A 278 -10.49 -28.84 -10.26
C ARG A 278 -11.68 -29.24 -11.13
N SER A 279 -12.89 -28.84 -10.73
CA SER A 279 -14.11 -29.13 -11.50
C SER A 279 -14.08 -28.45 -12.88
N MET A 280 -13.63 -27.20 -12.97
CA MET A 280 -13.48 -26.50 -14.26
C MET A 280 -12.42 -27.16 -15.16
N ARG A 281 -11.30 -27.63 -14.61
CA ARG A 281 -10.29 -28.40 -15.35
C ARG A 281 -10.84 -29.72 -15.86
N ALA A 282 -11.62 -30.43 -15.05
CA ALA A 282 -12.29 -31.67 -15.44
C ALA A 282 -13.27 -31.42 -16.60
N VAL A 283 -14.15 -30.41 -16.49
CA VAL A 283 -15.09 -30.04 -17.54
C VAL A 283 -14.37 -29.66 -18.84
N ARG A 284 -13.30 -28.84 -18.78
CA ARG A 284 -12.48 -28.53 -19.95
C ARG A 284 -11.84 -29.76 -20.59
N SER A 285 -11.38 -30.72 -19.78
CA SER A 285 -10.78 -31.95 -20.30
C SER A 285 -11.82 -32.82 -21.02
N VAL A 286 -13.03 -32.94 -20.47
CA VAL A 286 -14.16 -33.67 -21.10
C VAL A 286 -14.57 -32.97 -22.40
N ALA A 287 -14.75 -31.65 -22.38
CA ALA A 287 -15.11 -30.89 -23.57
C ALA A 287 -14.07 -31.05 -24.69
N ARG A 288 -12.76 -30.98 -24.37
CA ARG A 288 -11.69 -31.23 -25.34
C ARG A 288 -11.73 -32.67 -25.91
N ARG A 289 -12.05 -33.68 -25.09
CA ARG A 289 -12.18 -35.08 -25.55
C ARG A 289 -13.37 -35.24 -26.50
N LEU A 290 -14.50 -34.59 -26.19
CA LEU A 290 -15.70 -34.64 -27.04
C LEU A 290 -15.49 -33.93 -28.39
N LEU A 291 -14.80 -32.78 -28.39
CA LEU A 291 -14.48 -32.05 -29.63
C LEU A 291 -13.47 -32.80 -30.50
N ARG A 292 -12.53 -33.57 -29.90
CA ARG A 292 -11.58 -34.42 -30.66
C ARG A 292 -12.24 -35.68 -31.25
N ARG A 293 -13.37 -36.13 -30.71
CA ARG A 293 -14.13 -37.29 -31.27
C ARG A 293 -15.05 -36.92 -32.42
N ARG A 294 -15.26 -35.61 -32.67
CA ARG A 294 -16.09 -35.11 -33.77
C ARG A 294 -15.26 -34.66 -34.99
N ARG A 295 -13.96 -34.76 -34.93
CA ARG A 295 -13.05 -34.65 -36.07
C ARG A 295 -12.48 -36.03 -36.45
#